data_e3409b1c102974f10ac61471451f7283
#
_entry.id   e3409b1c102974f10ac61471451f7283
#
_cell.length_a   1.000
_cell.length_b   1.000
_cell.length_c   1.000
_cell.angle_alpha   90.00
_cell.angle_beta   90.00
_cell.angle_gamma   90.00
#
_symmetry.space_group_name_H-M   'P 1'
#
loop_
_entity.id
_entity.type
_entity.pdbx_description
1 polymer ?
#
loop_
_entity_poly.entity_id
_entity_poly.type
_entity_poly.pdbx_seq_one_letter_code
_entity_poly.pdbx_strand_id
1 'polypeptide(L)'
;MQLLPFMRATMRAMGPMSSEDFLSLIQSAHTSIVDIHSRDARRELEWSCCGFLDPDCTVIASIHTPLEAVADSSQNITFRFKYAPGVGQWHQDGVRISTHTDRVIMMTQAPKRVATDCSVQAIEVAVHASKLVDAALALIEGSGHSLPALQPTDMSVESNPVAERIRRVFPYSLIAFLQGEVPRVRVKEMVTRSMAELWLSSAGIFVGEMSKTWTSQARLDKACTFILQHLHEELTLTDIERAVGVTPRTLHNAFAKEFGMSPYAWVLDQRLRWSHALLTEGEVISVTEAAQMVGFGHLGRFSQAFSKRFGVLPSQALRP
;
A
#
# COMPACT_ATOMS: atom_id res chain seq x y z
N MET A 1 10.78 -6.93 -3.19
CA MET A 1 9.31 -7.16 -3.24
C MET A 1 8.75 -6.09 -4.15
N GLN A 2 8.12 -6.47 -5.24
CA GLN A 2 7.46 -5.51 -6.16
C GLN A 2 6.07 -5.16 -5.64
N LEU A 3 5.52 -4.02 -6.06
CA LEU A 3 4.09 -3.75 -5.87
C LEU A 3 3.30 -4.91 -6.44
N LEU A 4 2.22 -5.26 -5.74
CA LEU A 4 1.37 -6.38 -6.12
C LEU A 4 0.93 -6.25 -7.58
N PRO A 5 0.91 -7.34 -8.34
CA PRO A 5 0.47 -7.33 -9.74
C PRO A 5 -0.88 -6.62 -9.92
N PHE A 6 -1.81 -6.87 -9.01
CA PHE A 6 -3.14 -6.24 -9.01
C PHE A 6 -3.07 -4.70 -8.85
N MET A 7 -2.20 -4.16 -8.00
CA MET A 7 -2.03 -2.69 -7.88
C MET A 7 -1.45 -2.10 -9.17
N ARG A 8 -0.48 -2.79 -9.76
CA ARG A 8 0.08 -2.38 -11.06
C ARG A 8 -0.99 -2.36 -12.14
N ALA A 9 -1.86 -3.37 -12.14
CA ALA A 9 -3.00 -3.48 -13.02
C ALA A 9 -3.98 -2.31 -12.83
N THR A 10 -4.38 -2.03 -11.59
CA THR A 10 -5.27 -0.90 -11.28
C THR A 10 -4.67 0.44 -11.72
N MET A 11 -3.38 0.65 -11.48
CA MET A 11 -2.68 1.86 -11.92
C MET A 11 -2.65 2.01 -13.45
N ARG A 12 -2.38 0.91 -14.17
CA ARG A 12 -2.37 0.90 -15.65
C ARG A 12 -3.75 1.15 -16.23
N ALA A 13 -4.81 0.62 -15.61
CA ALA A 13 -6.18 0.85 -16.05
C ALA A 13 -6.60 2.33 -15.95
N MET A 14 -5.99 3.10 -15.04
CA MET A 14 -6.19 4.55 -14.95
C MET A 14 -5.44 5.32 -16.04
N GLY A 15 -4.51 4.66 -16.74
CA GLY A 15 -3.67 5.25 -17.78
C GLY A 15 -2.52 6.13 -17.24
N PRO A 16 -1.58 6.53 -18.11
CA PRO A 16 -0.57 7.50 -17.74
C PRO A 16 -1.23 8.88 -17.53
N MET A 17 -0.81 9.55 -16.49
CA MET A 17 -1.26 10.90 -16.15
C MET A 17 -0.19 11.91 -16.57
N SER A 18 -0.60 13.04 -17.15
CA SER A 18 0.34 14.12 -17.46
C SER A 18 0.92 14.74 -16.17
N SER A 19 2.05 15.43 -16.29
CA SER A 19 2.64 16.13 -15.14
C SER A 19 1.69 17.18 -14.57
N GLU A 20 0.91 17.86 -15.42
CA GLU A 20 -0.05 18.88 -15.01
C GLU A 20 -1.25 18.28 -14.27
N ASP A 21 -1.81 17.17 -14.79
CA ASP A 21 -2.91 16.46 -14.12
C ASP A 21 -2.47 15.91 -12.76
N PHE A 22 -1.25 15.37 -12.71
CA PHE A 22 -0.69 14.86 -11.47
C PHE A 22 -0.44 15.99 -10.45
N LEU A 23 0.13 17.12 -10.88
CA LEU A 23 0.30 18.31 -10.02
C LEU A 23 -1.03 18.79 -9.49
N SER A 24 -2.05 18.89 -10.35
CA SER A 24 -3.40 19.29 -9.95
C SER A 24 -4.00 18.33 -8.92
N LEU A 25 -3.86 17.02 -9.13
CA LEU A 25 -4.31 16.00 -8.19
C LEU A 25 -3.63 16.13 -6.83
N ILE A 26 -2.31 16.28 -6.82
CA ILE A 26 -1.53 16.37 -5.59
C ILE A 26 -1.79 17.69 -4.86
N GLN A 27 -1.91 18.80 -5.57
CA GLN A 27 -2.26 20.08 -4.97
C GLN A 27 -3.65 20.05 -4.34
N SER A 28 -4.62 19.35 -4.97
CA SER A 28 -5.94 19.13 -4.35
C SER A 28 -5.87 18.27 -3.08
N ALA A 29 -4.82 17.46 -2.92
CA ALA A 29 -4.55 16.61 -1.76
C ALA A 29 -3.65 17.26 -0.70
N HIS A 30 -3.48 18.60 -0.74
CA HIS A 30 -2.62 19.35 0.18
C HIS A 30 -1.14 18.95 0.19
N THR A 31 -0.63 18.42 -0.90
CA THR A 31 0.82 18.30 -1.07
C THR A 31 1.36 19.56 -1.70
N SER A 32 2.54 19.96 -1.28
CA SER A 32 3.16 21.24 -1.68
C SER A 32 4.15 21.09 -2.84
N ILE A 33 3.92 20.12 -3.75
CA ILE A 33 4.77 20.00 -4.94
C ILE A 33 4.53 21.23 -5.81
N VAL A 34 5.61 21.98 -6.04
CA VAL A 34 5.59 23.23 -6.81
C VAL A 34 6.14 23.04 -8.21
N ASP A 35 6.99 22.04 -8.40
CA ASP A 35 7.58 21.70 -9.69
C ASP A 35 7.85 20.20 -9.80
N ILE A 36 7.65 19.64 -10.99
CA ILE A 36 7.92 18.24 -11.30
C ILE A 36 8.24 18.09 -12.79
N HIS A 37 9.34 17.44 -13.11
CA HIS A 37 9.74 17.19 -14.49
C HIS A 37 10.51 15.87 -14.64
N SER A 38 10.59 15.39 -15.89
CA SER A 38 11.40 14.24 -16.23
C SER A 38 12.90 14.58 -16.10
N ARG A 39 13.70 13.68 -15.54
CA ARG A 39 15.16 13.80 -15.52
C ARG A 39 15.78 13.53 -16.88
N ASP A 40 15.09 12.84 -17.77
CA ASP A 40 15.49 12.67 -19.16
C ASP A 40 14.74 13.69 -20.02
N ALA A 41 15.41 14.76 -20.41
CA ALA A 41 14.85 15.82 -21.24
C ALA A 41 14.32 15.35 -22.61
N ARG A 42 14.60 14.11 -23.00
CA ARG A 42 14.15 13.48 -24.26
C ARG A 42 12.88 12.66 -24.06
N ARG A 43 12.39 12.48 -22.82
CA ARG A 43 11.22 11.68 -22.46
C ARG A 43 10.25 12.49 -21.66
N GLU A 44 8.99 12.35 -21.98
CA GLU A 44 7.94 12.85 -21.13
C GLU A 44 7.90 12.09 -19.79
N LEU A 45 7.46 12.77 -18.75
CA LEU A 45 7.24 12.14 -17.47
C LEU A 45 5.98 11.29 -17.55
N GLU A 46 6.15 9.97 -17.45
CA GLU A 46 5.05 9.04 -17.35
C GLU A 46 4.77 8.74 -15.87
N TRP A 47 3.52 8.88 -15.49
CA TRP A 47 3.07 8.65 -14.14
C TRP A 47 1.76 7.87 -14.13
N SER A 48 1.71 6.84 -13.30
CA SER A 48 0.48 6.10 -12.99
C SER A 48 0.33 6.01 -11.48
N CYS A 49 -0.83 6.37 -10.96
CA CYS A 49 -1.06 6.31 -9.52
C CYS A 49 -2.48 5.87 -9.19
N CYS A 50 -2.66 5.40 -7.98
CA CYS A 50 -3.95 5.20 -7.35
C CYS A 50 -3.85 5.49 -5.87
N GLY A 51 -4.94 5.87 -5.22
CA GLY A 51 -4.81 6.19 -3.81
C GLY A 51 -6.06 6.70 -3.13
N PHE A 52 -5.83 7.12 -1.91
CA PHE A 52 -6.77 7.71 -1.00
C PHE A 52 -6.36 9.16 -0.74
N LEU A 53 -7.25 10.10 -1.01
CA LEU A 53 -7.02 11.53 -0.83
C LEU A 53 -7.98 12.07 0.23
N ASP A 54 -7.44 12.63 1.30
CA ASP A 54 -8.17 13.27 2.39
C ASP A 54 -7.31 14.41 2.97
N PRO A 55 -7.88 15.53 3.43
CA PRO A 55 -7.14 16.67 3.97
C PRO A 55 -6.17 16.33 5.10
N ASP A 56 -6.53 15.37 5.95
CA ASP A 56 -5.71 14.98 7.11
C ASP A 56 -4.75 13.83 6.81
N CYS A 57 -5.03 13.03 5.76
CA CYS A 57 -4.28 11.83 5.44
C CYS A 57 -4.40 11.46 3.97
N THR A 58 -3.30 11.39 3.26
CA THR A 58 -3.24 10.98 1.86
C THR A 58 -2.36 9.75 1.72
N VAL A 59 -2.81 8.76 0.95
CA VAL A 59 -2.03 7.57 0.59
C VAL A 59 -2.02 7.45 -0.92
N ILE A 60 -0.87 7.53 -1.55
CA ILE A 60 -0.70 7.40 -3.00
C ILE A 60 0.27 6.28 -3.30
N ALA A 61 -0.20 5.26 -4.00
CA ALA A 61 0.68 4.30 -4.66
C ALA A 61 0.98 4.82 -6.07
N SER A 62 2.24 4.83 -6.44
CA SER A 62 2.69 5.40 -7.71
C SER A 62 3.72 4.52 -8.42
N ILE A 63 3.66 4.57 -9.76
CA ILE A 63 4.71 4.09 -10.66
C ILE A 63 5.04 5.26 -11.58
N HIS A 64 6.31 5.61 -11.66
CA HIS A 64 6.74 6.72 -12.52
C HIS A 64 8.13 6.48 -13.11
N THR A 65 8.40 7.14 -14.25
CA THR A 65 9.73 7.25 -14.84
C THR A 65 10.66 8.12 -13.98
N PRO A 66 11.98 8.14 -14.24
CA PRO A 66 12.91 9.01 -13.53
C PRO A 66 12.43 10.47 -13.52
N LEU A 67 12.38 11.10 -12.35
CA LEU A 67 11.91 12.46 -12.17
C LEU A 67 12.78 13.29 -11.24
N GLU A 68 12.62 14.59 -11.35
CA GLU A 68 12.99 15.55 -10.32
C GLU A 68 11.75 16.34 -9.92
N ALA A 69 11.56 16.53 -8.61
CA ALA A 69 10.46 17.29 -8.06
C ALA A 69 10.93 18.20 -6.91
N VAL A 70 10.32 19.35 -6.82
CA VAL A 70 10.51 20.31 -5.74
C VAL A 70 9.19 20.49 -5.01
N ALA A 71 9.22 20.31 -3.70
CA ALA A 71 8.09 20.58 -2.85
C ALA A 71 8.45 21.69 -1.86
N ASP A 72 7.52 22.61 -1.68
CA ASP A 72 7.61 23.68 -0.69
C ASP A 72 7.21 23.19 0.70
N SER A 73 7.19 24.06 1.69
CA SER A 73 6.73 23.73 3.05
C SER A 73 5.28 23.23 3.04
N SER A 74 5.01 22.22 3.82
CA SER A 74 3.66 21.62 3.93
C SER A 74 3.23 21.45 5.39
N GLN A 75 1.94 21.25 5.61
CA GLN A 75 1.40 20.87 6.93
C GLN A 75 1.57 19.38 7.22
N ASN A 76 2.07 18.60 6.24
CA ASN A 76 2.11 17.15 6.30
C ASN A 76 3.51 16.62 6.60
N ILE A 77 3.54 15.50 7.33
CA ILE A 77 4.70 14.62 7.44
C ILE A 77 4.49 13.50 6.41
N THR A 78 5.50 13.27 5.58
CA THR A 78 5.42 12.29 4.50
C THR A 78 6.30 11.08 4.80
N PHE A 79 5.72 9.89 4.64
CA PHE A 79 6.41 8.60 4.73
C PHE A 79 6.43 7.96 3.35
N ARG A 80 7.59 7.49 2.91
CA ARG A 80 7.76 6.84 1.61
C ARG A 80 8.25 5.42 1.76
N PHE A 81 7.52 4.49 1.16
CA PHE A 81 7.80 3.06 1.08
C PHE A 81 8.12 2.71 -0.37
N LYS A 82 9.35 2.33 -0.66
CA LYS A 82 9.77 1.96 -2.02
C LYS A 82 9.68 0.45 -2.23
N TYR A 83 9.17 0.03 -3.38
CA TYR A 83 8.92 -1.38 -3.71
C TYR A 83 9.73 -1.88 -4.92
N ALA A 84 10.29 -1.01 -5.74
CA ALA A 84 11.13 -1.40 -6.88
C ALA A 84 12.60 -1.14 -6.58
N PRO A 85 13.53 -1.94 -7.15
CA PRO A 85 14.96 -1.68 -7.09
C PRO A 85 15.32 -0.33 -7.72
N GLY A 86 16.54 0.13 -7.43
CA GLY A 86 17.06 1.42 -7.88
C GLY A 86 17.21 2.41 -6.73
N VAL A 87 17.87 3.53 -6.96
CA VAL A 87 18.16 4.55 -5.95
C VAL A 87 17.45 5.84 -6.31
N GLY A 88 16.74 6.40 -5.33
CA GLY A 88 16.26 7.78 -5.38
C GLY A 88 17.03 8.61 -4.35
N GLN A 89 17.06 9.91 -4.52
CA GLN A 89 17.71 10.83 -3.60
C GLN A 89 16.73 11.90 -3.14
N TRP A 90 16.77 12.19 -1.85
CA TRP A 90 15.98 13.21 -1.22
C TRP A 90 16.89 14.19 -0.50
N HIS A 91 16.57 15.45 -0.60
CA HIS A 91 17.27 16.53 0.09
C HIS A 91 16.26 17.33 0.89
N GLN A 92 16.46 17.40 2.19
CA GLN A 92 15.64 18.21 3.09
C GLN A 92 16.52 18.70 4.24
N ASP A 93 16.44 19.98 4.60
CA ASP A 93 17.16 20.59 5.73
C ASP A 93 18.67 20.29 5.72
N GLY A 94 19.30 20.30 4.54
CA GLY A 94 20.71 19.96 4.37
C GLY A 94 21.04 18.46 4.49
N VAL A 95 20.05 17.63 4.81
CA VAL A 95 20.19 16.17 4.88
C VAL A 95 19.93 15.55 3.51
N ARG A 96 20.84 14.70 3.07
CA ARG A 96 20.69 13.89 1.85
C ARG A 96 20.37 12.46 2.24
N ILE A 97 19.23 11.98 1.79
CA ILE A 97 18.76 10.61 2.05
C ILE A 97 18.66 9.85 0.74
N SER A 98 19.28 8.67 0.69
CA SER A 98 19.17 7.74 -0.45
C SER A 98 18.08 6.72 -0.21
N THR A 99 17.15 6.57 -1.16
CA THR A 99 16.02 5.66 -1.04
C THR A 99 16.36 4.29 -1.61
N HIS A 100 16.21 3.25 -0.81
CA HIS A 100 16.36 1.84 -1.19
C HIS A 100 15.07 1.08 -0.89
N THR A 101 14.92 -0.13 -1.43
CA THR A 101 13.73 -0.96 -1.21
C THR A 101 13.59 -1.49 0.21
N ASP A 102 14.65 -1.51 0.96
CA ASP A 102 14.74 -1.95 2.36
C ASP A 102 14.62 -0.78 3.36
N ARG A 103 14.31 0.42 2.85
CA ARG A 103 14.24 1.64 3.67
C ARG A 103 12.87 2.28 3.61
N VAL A 104 12.48 2.89 4.72
CA VAL A 104 11.36 3.82 4.80
C VAL A 104 11.88 5.18 5.16
N ILE A 105 11.46 6.20 4.43
CA ILE A 105 11.89 7.57 4.67
C ILE A 105 10.73 8.35 5.24
N MET A 106 10.99 9.03 6.35
CA MET A 106 10.12 10.05 6.91
C MET A 106 10.69 11.43 6.56
N MET A 107 9.86 12.29 6.00
CA MET A 107 10.18 13.68 5.65
C MET A 107 9.28 14.61 6.43
N THR A 108 9.84 15.71 6.85
CA THR A 108 9.15 16.72 7.65
C THR A 108 8.45 17.77 6.78
N GLN A 109 7.91 18.78 7.42
CA GLN A 109 7.17 19.88 6.80
C GLN A 109 8.03 20.85 5.97
N ALA A 110 9.36 20.84 6.17
CA ALA A 110 10.29 21.73 5.48
C ALA A 110 10.34 21.47 3.96
N PRO A 111 10.76 22.46 3.16
CA PRO A 111 10.95 22.30 1.73
C PRO A 111 11.85 21.13 1.38
N LYS A 112 11.54 20.42 0.30
CA LYS A 112 12.27 19.21 -0.09
C LYS A 112 12.45 19.10 -1.60
N ARG A 113 13.56 18.50 -2.00
CA ARG A 113 13.84 18.15 -3.39
C ARG A 113 13.99 16.64 -3.52
N VAL A 114 13.40 16.09 -4.54
CA VAL A 114 13.40 14.66 -4.85
C VAL A 114 14.01 14.46 -6.22
N ALA A 115 14.92 13.51 -6.34
CA ALA A 115 15.44 13.07 -7.63
C ALA A 115 15.48 11.55 -7.68
N THR A 116 15.03 10.95 -8.77
CA THR A 116 15.08 9.50 -8.99
C THR A 116 15.81 9.19 -10.28
N ASP A 117 16.71 8.21 -10.25
CA ASP A 117 17.54 7.82 -11.41
C ASP A 117 16.95 6.61 -12.16
N CYS A 118 15.84 6.08 -11.68
CA CYS A 118 15.19 4.88 -12.24
C CYS A 118 13.69 5.01 -12.11
N SER A 119 12.95 4.15 -12.82
CA SER A 119 11.52 4.00 -12.58
C SER A 119 11.28 3.57 -11.14
N VAL A 120 10.33 4.21 -10.50
CA VAL A 120 10.01 4.00 -9.09
C VAL A 120 8.64 3.36 -8.96
N GLN A 121 8.53 2.41 -8.04
CA GLN A 121 7.27 1.92 -7.49
C GLN A 121 7.29 2.24 -6.01
N ALA A 122 6.38 3.09 -5.57
CA ALA A 122 6.35 3.53 -4.17
C ALA A 122 4.91 3.69 -3.67
N ILE A 123 4.76 3.62 -2.35
CA ILE A 123 3.60 4.14 -1.64
C ILE A 123 4.09 5.32 -0.81
N GLU A 124 3.45 6.45 -1.00
CA GLU A 124 3.64 7.64 -0.20
C GLU A 124 2.42 7.86 0.70
N VAL A 125 2.70 8.17 1.95
CA VAL A 125 1.69 8.45 2.96
C VAL A 125 2.00 9.83 3.53
N ALA A 126 1.11 10.77 3.32
CA ALA A 126 1.19 12.09 3.92
C ALA A 126 0.12 12.22 5.01
N VAL A 127 0.53 12.58 6.23
CA VAL A 127 -0.37 12.77 7.37
C VAL A 127 -0.18 14.18 7.90
N HIS A 128 -1.27 14.90 8.15
CA HIS A 128 -1.22 16.22 8.77
C HIS A 128 -0.50 16.13 10.11
N ALA A 129 0.48 17.03 10.34
CA ALA A 129 1.38 16.94 11.48
C ALA A 129 0.64 16.91 12.83
N SER A 130 -0.42 17.71 13.00
CA SER A 130 -1.21 17.68 14.23
C SER A 130 -1.86 16.31 14.46
N LYS A 131 -2.40 15.69 13.41
CA LYS A 131 -3.03 14.35 13.51
C LYS A 131 -2.03 13.26 13.83
N LEU A 132 -0.83 13.37 13.27
CA LEU A 132 0.27 12.46 13.59
C LEU A 132 0.68 12.59 15.06
N VAL A 133 0.82 13.83 15.54
CA VAL A 133 1.16 14.14 16.94
C VAL A 133 0.07 13.65 17.90
N ASP A 134 -1.21 13.94 17.61
CA ASP A 134 -2.34 13.49 18.44
C ASP A 134 -2.37 11.96 18.56
N ALA A 135 -2.19 11.27 17.44
CA ALA A 135 -2.15 9.81 17.42
C ALA A 135 -0.94 9.25 18.20
N ALA A 136 0.23 9.88 18.07
CA ALA A 136 1.44 9.46 18.79
C ALA A 136 1.30 9.69 20.30
N LEU A 137 0.74 10.82 20.72
CA LEU A 137 0.44 11.10 22.14
C LEU A 137 -0.49 10.06 22.74
N ALA A 138 -1.58 9.73 22.02
CA ALA A 138 -2.51 8.69 22.46
C ALA A 138 -1.85 7.31 22.60
N LEU A 139 -0.83 7.03 21.79
CA LEU A 139 -0.09 5.77 21.84
C LEU A 139 0.87 5.68 23.03
N ILE A 140 1.46 6.78 23.46
CA ILE A 140 2.41 6.81 24.59
C ILE A 140 1.78 7.23 25.91
N GLU A 141 0.47 7.49 25.92
CA GLU A 141 -0.25 7.85 27.13
C GLU A 141 -0.03 6.82 28.24
N GLY A 142 0.38 7.30 29.40
CA GLY A 142 0.69 6.43 30.56
C GLY A 142 2.00 5.65 30.49
N SER A 143 2.78 5.76 29.41
CA SER A 143 4.05 5.03 29.24
C SER A 143 5.26 5.73 29.85
N GLY A 144 5.16 7.01 30.18
CA GLY A 144 6.29 7.84 30.65
C GLY A 144 7.24 8.28 29.52
N HIS A 145 6.98 7.93 28.26
CA HIS A 145 7.74 8.42 27.13
C HIS A 145 7.31 9.82 26.70
N SER A 146 8.27 10.58 26.15
CA SER A 146 8.00 11.85 25.47
C SER A 146 8.07 11.67 23.94
N LEU A 147 7.40 12.55 23.19
CA LEU A 147 7.48 12.51 21.74
C LEU A 147 8.92 12.76 21.25
N PRO A 148 9.41 11.99 20.28
CA PRO A 148 10.69 12.28 19.63
C PRO A 148 10.59 13.55 18.77
N ALA A 149 11.74 14.14 18.43
CA ALA A 149 11.77 15.26 17.50
C ALA A 149 11.26 14.81 16.11
N LEU A 150 10.50 15.69 15.45
CA LEU A 150 10.14 15.51 14.04
C LEU A 150 11.32 15.97 13.18
N GLN A 151 12.10 15.02 12.69
CA GLN A 151 13.25 15.26 11.81
C GLN A 151 13.27 14.27 10.67
N PRO A 152 13.87 14.62 9.52
CA PRO A 152 14.03 13.67 8.41
C PRO A 152 14.74 12.41 8.90
N THR A 153 14.15 11.26 8.64
CA THR A 153 14.65 9.99 9.17
C THR A 153 14.62 8.92 8.11
N ASP A 154 15.69 8.14 8.05
CA ASP A 154 15.85 6.98 7.18
C ASP A 154 15.85 5.71 8.04
N MET A 155 14.83 4.88 7.89
CA MET A 155 14.60 3.69 8.71
C MET A 155 14.84 2.41 7.90
N SER A 156 15.63 1.49 8.44
CA SER A 156 15.74 0.15 7.86
C SER A 156 14.49 -0.66 8.14
N VAL A 157 13.96 -1.29 7.09
CA VAL A 157 12.83 -2.21 7.20
C VAL A 157 13.21 -3.47 7.96
N GLU A 158 14.45 -3.98 7.74
CA GLU A 158 14.91 -5.22 8.36
C GLU A 158 15.11 -5.09 9.88
N SER A 159 15.57 -3.92 10.33
CA SER A 159 15.83 -3.68 11.76
C SER A 159 14.66 -3.04 12.50
N ASN A 160 13.60 -2.65 11.81
CA ASN A 160 12.41 -2.03 12.40
C ASN A 160 11.16 -2.87 12.13
N PRO A 161 10.67 -3.65 13.11
CA PRO A 161 9.53 -4.55 12.92
C PRO A 161 8.22 -3.81 12.60
N VAL A 162 8.08 -2.54 12.99
CA VAL A 162 6.93 -1.69 12.64
C VAL A 162 6.99 -1.32 11.17
N ALA A 163 8.17 -0.91 10.67
CA ALA A 163 8.38 -0.59 9.26
C ALA A 163 8.15 -1.82 8.36
N GLU A 164 8.65 -2.98 8.76
CA GLU A 164 8.44 -4.24 8.02
C GLU A 164 6.96 -4.60 7.93
N ARG A 165 6.26 -4.55 9.05
CA ARG A 165 4.82 -4.82 9.11
C ARG A 165 4.03 -3.87 8.20
N ILE A 166 4.23 -2.57 8.35
CA ILE A 166 3.50 -1.54 7.58
C ILE A 166 3.77 -1.72 6.09
N ARG A 167 5.01 -1.91 5.69
CA ARG A 167 5.39 -2.12 4.29
C ARG A 167 4.71 -3.33 3.67
N ARG A 168 4.47 -4.39 4.44
CA ARG A 168 3.75 -5.58 3.97
C ARG A 168 2.25 -5.35 3.85
N VAL A 169 1.65 -4.65 4.81
CA VAL A 169 0.19 -4.55 4.95
C VAL A 169 -0.41 -3.44 4.09
N PHE A 170 0.28 -2.32 3.94
CA PHE A 170 -0.25 -1.14 3.24
C PHE A 170 -0.76 -1.39 1.82
N PRO A 171 -0.05 -2.11 0.93
CA PRO A 171 -0.55 -2.38 -0.41
C PRO A 171 -1.94 -3.03 -0.40
N TYR A 172 -2.17 -3.94 0.53
CA TYR A 172 -3.45 -4.67 0.65
C TYR A 172 -4.57 -3.82 1.23
N SER A 173 -4.25 -3.02 2.25
CA SER A 173 -5.23 -2.08 2.84
C SER A 173 -5.68 -1.04 1.82
N LEU A 174 -4.76 -0.57 0.98
CA LEU A 174 -5.09 0.36 -0.10
C LEU A 174 -5.96 -0.31 -1.17
N ILE A 175 -5.67 -1.55 -1.54
CA ILE A 175 -6.50 -2.32 -2.46
C ILE A 175 -7.92 -2.50 -1.90
N ALA A 176 -8.06 -2.95 -0.66
CA ALA A 176 -9.37 -3.14 -0.02
C ALA A 176 -10.18 -1.83 0.02
N PHE A 177 -9.50 -0.70 0.25
CA PHE A 177 -10.14 0.61 0.17
C PHE A 177 -10.61 0.94 -1.25
N LEU A 178 -9.74 0.80 -2.25
CA LEU A 178 -10.07 1.10 -3.66
C LEU A 178 -11.22 0.23 -4.17
N GLN A 179 -11.41 -0.95 -3.59
CA GLN A 179 -12.52 -1.85 -3.88
C GLN A 179 -13.79 -1.55 -3.09
N GLY A 180 -13.77 -0.53 -2.23
CA GLY A 180 -14.93 -0.14 -1.41
C GLY A 180 -15.22 -1.08 -0.23
N GLU A 181 -14.26 -1.96 0.14
CA GLU A 181 -14.43 -2.92 1.24
C GLU A 181 -14.20 -2.29 2.61
N VAL A 182 -13.41 -1.22 2.67
CA VAL A 182 -13.06 -0.52 3.90
C VAL A 182 -13.56 0.92 3.86
N PRO A 183 -14.35 1.36 4.85
CA PRO A 183 -14.82 2.73 4.91
C PRO A 183 -13.67 3.74 5.04
N ARG A 184 -13.84 4.91 4.41
CA ARG A 184 -12.85 5.99 4.35
C ARG A 184 -12.31 6.41 5.74
N VAL A 185 -13.20 6.55 6.71
CA VAL A 185 -12.84 6.93 8.09
C VAL A 185 -11.88 5.91 8.70
N ARG A 186 -12.14 4.62 8.48
CA ARG A 186 -11.32 3.53 9.03
C ARG A 186 -9.93 3.47 8.41
N VAL A 187 -9.82 3.72 7.10
CA VAL A 187 -8.51 3.83 6.42
C VAL A 187 -7.71 4.96 7.03
N LYS A 188 -8.32 6.13 7.22
CA LYS A 188 -7.69 7.31 7.80
C LYS A 188 -7.15 7.04 9.22
N GLU A 189 -7.96 6.47 10.10
CA GLU A 189 -7.57 6.10 11.46
C GLU A 189 -6.41 5.10 11.48
N MET A 190 -6.53 4.03 10.67
CA MET A 190 -5.51 2.99 10.56
C MET A 190 -4.18 3.56 10.06
N VAL A 191 -4.21 4.36 9.01
CA VAL A 191 -3.02 4.96 8.40
C VAL A 191 -2.35 5.94 9.36
N THR A 192 -3.12 6.88 9.94
CA THR A 192 -2.57 7.88 10.86
C THR A 192 -1.91 7.21 12.07
N ARG A 193 -2.57 6.21 12.65
CA ARG A 193 -2.03 5.42 13.76
C ARG A 193 -0.75 4.67 13.36
N SER A 194 -0.76 4.00 12.21
CA SER A 194 0.41 3.26 11.73
C SER A 194 1.63 4.16 11.49
N MET A 195 1.41 5.38 10.98
CA MET A 195 2.48 6.36 10.79
C MET A 195 3.01 6.90 12.12
N ALA A 196 2.13 7.11 13.11
CA ALA A 196 2.52 7.49 14.46
C ALA A 196 3.39 6.40 15.14
N GLU A 197 3.00 5.14 15.03
CA GLU A 197 3.81 4.02 15.52
C GLU A 197 5.17 3.93 14.83
N LEU A 198 5.20 4.15 13.52
CA LEU A 198 6.44 4.14 12.75
C LEU A 198 7.38 5.28 13.19
N TRP A 199 6.83 6.47 13.39
CA TRP A 199 7.61 7.60 13.91
C TRP A 199 8.16 7.33 15.32
N LEU A 200 7.35 6.83 16.25
CA LEU A 200 7.80 6.47 17.59
C LEU A 200 8.87 5.37 17.55
N SER A 201 8.69 4.36 16.71
CA SER A 201 9.66 3.26 16.55
C SER A 201 11.00 3.71 15.98
N SER A 202 11.03 4.79 15.19
CA SER A 202 12.26 5.38 14.66
C SER A 202 13.18 5.91 15.75
N ALA A 203 12.61 6.28 16.91
CA ALA A 203 13.33 6.71 18.10
C ALA A 203 13.49 5.58 19.14
N GLY A 204 13.24 4.33 18.78
CA GLY A 204 13.33 3.18 19.68
C GLY A 204 12.16 3.08 20.67
N ILE A 205 11.10 3.88 20.51
CA ILE A 205 9.89 3.81 21.32
C ILE A 205 8.95 2.80 20.69
N PHE A 206 8.98 1.57 21.19
CA PHE A 206 8.06 0.54 20.78
C PHE A 206 6.86 0.56 21.71
N VAL A 207 5.74 1.10 21.21
CA VAL A 207 4.52 1.27 21.99
C VAL A 207 3.86 -0.07 22.23
N GLY A 208 3.92 -0.49 23.48
CA GLY A 208 3.07 -1.42 24.13
C GLY A 208 3.17 -2.89 23.75
N GLU A 209 2.96 -3.75 24.71
CA GLU A 209 2.32 -5.03 24.42
C GLU A 209 1.05 -4.74 23.63
N MET A 210 1.04 -5.19 22.40
CA MET A 210 -0.11 -5.08 21.50
C MET A 210 -1.38 -5.50 22.27
N SER A 211 -2.28 -4.58 22.52
CA SER A 211 -3.56 -4.86 23.12
C SER A 211 -4.15 -6.10 22.45
N LYS A 212 -4.92 -6.93 23.16
CA LYS A 212 -5.53 -8.17 22.64
C LYS A 212 -6.31 -7.93 21.32
N THR A 213 -6.83 -6.74 21.13
CA THR A 213 -7.50 -6.29 19.91
C THR A 213 -6.50 -6.10 18.76
N TRP A 214 -5.31 -5.62 19.06
CA TRP A 214 -4.21 -5.42 18.11
C TRP A 214 -3.59 -6.72 17.65
N THR A 215 -3.43 -7.71 18.55
CA THR A 215 -3.00 -9.05 18.17
C THR A 215 -3.97 -9.72 17.21
N SER A 216 -5.26 -9.48 17.35
CA SER A 216 -6.28 -9.98 16.43
C SER A 216 -6.17 -9.34 15.05
N GLN A 217 -6.01 -8.02 14.97
CA GLN A 217 -5.86 -7.29 13.70
C GLN A 217 -4.54 -7.64 12.99
N ALA A 218 -3.42 -7.63 13.71
CA ALA A 218 -2.13 -8.00 13.14
C ALA A 218 -2.09 -9.45 12.63
N ARG A 219 -2.83 -10.36 13.28
CA ARG A 219 -2.99 -11.74 12.79
C ARG A 219 -3.84 -11.80 11.53
N LEU A 220 -4.90 -11.02 11.46
CA LEU A 220 -5.73 -10.92 10.26
C LEU A 220 -4.91 -10.35 9.09
N ASP A 221 -4.17 -9.26 9.33
CA ASP A 221 -3.29 -8.63 8.34
C ASP A 221 -2.22 -9.61 7.84
N LYS A 222 -1.63 -10.39 8.76
CA LYS A 222 -0.69 -11.45 8.42
C LYS A 222 -1.34 -12.55 7.57
N ALA A 223 -2.59 -12.92 7.89
CA ALA A 223 -3.34 -13.90 7.12
C ALA A 223 -3.62 -13.39 5.70
N CYS A 224 -4.12 -12.16 5.57
CA CYS A 224 -4.36 -11.52 4.28
C CYS A 224 -3.07 -11.45 3.45
N THR A 225 -1.96 -11.02 4.07
CA THR A 225 -0.66 -10.96 3.42
C THR A 225 -0.22 -12.34 2.91
N PHE A 226 -0.31 -13.35 3.75
CA PHE A 226 0.06 -14.72 3.38
C PHE A 226 -0.79 -15.23 2.21
N ILE A 227 -2.11 -15.08 2.29
CA ILE A 227 -3.04 -15.48 1.23
C ILE A 227 -2.66 -14.82 -0.10
N LEU A 228 -2.45 -13.50 -0.10
CA LEU A 228 -2.20 -12.75 -1.32
C LEU A 228 -0.83 -13.06 -1.96
N GLN A 229 0.14 -13.46 -1.16
CA GLN A 229 1.44 -13.94 -1.67
C GLN A 229 1.36 -15.32 -2.33
N HIS A 230 0.36 -16.14 -1.94
CA HIS A 230 0.20 -17.53 -2.36
C HIS A 230 -1.08 -17.77 -3.17
N LEU A 231 -1.71 -16.70 -3.72
CA LEU A 231 -2.96 -16.83 -4.49
C LEU A 231 -2.86 -17.77 -5.70
N HIS A 232 -1.68 -17.85 -6.29
CA HIS A 232 -1.38 -18.68 -7.46
C HIS A 232 -1.17 -20.18 -7.12
N GLU A 233 -1.05 -20.52 -5.83
CA GLU A 233 -0.78 -21.86 -5.34
C GLU A 233 -2.08 -22.55 -4.85
N GLU A 234 -2.02 -23.86 -4.66
CA GLU A 234 -3.06 -24.56 -3.90
C GLU A 234 -2.96 -24.16 -2.44
N LEU A 235 -3.84 -23.26 -2.01
CA LEU A 235 -3.88 -22.73 -0.67
C LEU A 235 -4.99 -23.38 0.15
N THR A 236 -4.62 -24.03 1.25
CA THR A 236 -5.56 -24.60 2.22
C THR A 236 -5.75 -23.69 3.43
N LEU A 237 -6.87 -23.85 4.15
CA LEU A 237 -7.07 -23.13 5.42
C LEU A 237 -5.98 -23.47 6.45
N THR A 238 -5.52 -24.71 6.47
CA THR A 238 -4.45 -25.18 7.35
C THR A 238 -3.12 -24.45 7.10
N ASP A 239 -2.82 -24.11 5.85
CA ASP A 239 -1.62 -23.34 5.51
C ASP A 239 -1.70 -21.93 6.06
N ILE A 240 -2.88 -21.28 5.94
CA ILE A 240 -3.12 -19.96 6.50
C ILE A 240 -3.03 -19.99 8.02
N GLU A 241 -3.68 -20.96 8.67
CA GLU A 241 -3.64 -21.12 10.12
C GLU A 241 -2.21 -21.31 10.65
N ARG A 242 -1.43 -22.16 10.00
CA ARG A 242 -0.03 -22.39 10.34
C ARG A 242 0.81 -21.15 10.16
N ALA A 243 0.63 -20.42 9.07
CA ALA A 243 1.38 -19.20 8.79
C ALA A 243 1.11 -18.08 9.82
N VAL A 244 -0.13 -18.02 10.34
CA VAL A 244 -0.57 -16.97 11.28
C VAL A 244 -0.43 -17.39 12.75
N GLY A 245 -0.44 -18.69 13.02
CA GLY A 245 -0.40 -19.22 14.38
C GLY A 245 -1.71 -19.03 15.15
N VAL A 246 -2.86 -19.22 14.48
CA VAL A 246 -4.19 -19.09 15.09
C VAL A 246 -5.02 -20.35 14.85
N THR A 247 -6.06 -20.54 15.67
CA THR A 247 -7.01 -21.64 15.45
C THR A 247 -7.97 -21.33 14.30
N PRO A 248 -8.55 -22.37 13.65
CA PRO A 248 -9.57 -22.22 12.60
C PRO A 248 -10.70 -21.27 12.99
N ARG A 249 -11.19 -21.41 14.20
CA ARG A 249 -12.29 -20.59 14.75
C ARG A 249 -11.89 -19.13 14.87
N THR A 250 -10.67 -18.86 15.31
CA THR A 250 -10.16 -17.47 15.46
C THR A 250 -10.00 -16.81 14.08
N LEU A 251 -9.46 -17.55 13.11
CA LEU A 251 -9.30 -17.08 11.74
C LEU A 251 -10.66 -16.78 11.12
N HIS A 252 -11.60 -17.72 11.21
CA HIS A 252 -12.96 -17.56 10.67
C HIS A 252 -13.69 -16.35 11.27
N ASN A 253 -13.64 -16.20 12.59
CA ASN A 253 -14.28 -15.07 13.27
C ASN A 253 -13.66 -13.72 12.89
N ALA A 254 -12.33 -13.67 12.69
CA ALA A 254 -11.65 -12.45 12.27
C ALA A 254 -12.09 -12.04 10.85
N PHE A 255 -12.11 -12.99 9.89
CA PHE A 255 -12.57 -12.72 8.53
C PHE A 255 -14.06 -12.38 8.45
N ALA A 256 -14.91 -13.09 9.19
CA ALA A 256 -16.34 -12.80 9.24
C ALA A 256 -16.62 -11.40 9.81
N LYS A 257 -15.89 -11.01 10.85
CA LYS A 257 -16.04 -9.69 11.49
C LYS A 257 -15.56 -8.57 10.55
N GLU A 258 -14.44 -8.75 9.86
CA GLU A 258 -13.80 -7.71 9.08
C GLU A 258 -14.36 -7.62 7.65
N PHE A 259 -14.55 -8.76 7.01
CA PHE A 259 -14.93 -8.83 5.59
C PHE A 259 -16.34 -9.38 5.36
N GLY A 260 -17.06 -9.79 6.40
CA GLY A 260 -18.40 -10.39 6.27
C GLY A 260 -18.41 -11.77 5.61
N MET A 261 -17.24 -12.42 5.46
CA MET A 261 -17.11 -13.68 4.74
C MET A 261 -16.08 -14.63 5.37
N SER A 262 -16.08 -15.89 4.97
CA SER A 262 -15.09 -16.86 5.44
C SER A 262 -13.70 -16.63 4.80
N PRO A 263 -12.60 -17.09 5.43
CA PRO A 263 -11.26 -16.98 4.85
C PRO A 263 -11.17 -17.57 3.44
N TYR A 264 -11.78 -18.73 3.19
CA TYR A 264 -11.79 -19.36 1.87
C TYR A 264 -12.60 -18.56 0.83
N ALA A 265 -13.75 -18.00 1.24
CA ALA A 265 -14.52 -17.12 0.36
C ALA A 265 -13.75 -15.86 -0.01
N TRP A 266 -12.97 -15.33 0.92
CA TRP A 266 -12.08 -14.20 0.67
C TRP A 266 -10.94 -14.55 -0.29
N VAL A 267 -10.29 -15.72 -0.13
CA VAL A 267 -9.29 -16.23 -1.10
C VAL A 267 -9.88 -16.30 -2.50
N LEU A 268 -11.08 -16.89 -2.61
CA LEU A 268 -11.76 -17.02 -3.90
C LEU A 268 -12.08 -15.65 -4.52
N ASP A 269 -12.56 -14.70 -3.73
CA ASP A 269 -12.86 -13.35 -4.20
C ASP A 269 -11.59 -12.63 -4.68
N GLN A 270 -10.47 -12.74 -3.97
CA GLN A 270 -9.18 -12.18 -4.40
C GLN A 270 -8.66 -12.79 -5.71
N ARG A 271 -8.78 -14.10 -5.88
CA ARG A 271 -8.43 -14.78 -7.13
C ARG A 271 -9.26 -14.29 -8.31
N LEU A 272 -10.57 -14.16 -8.12
CA LEU A 272 -11.48 -13.66 -9.15
C LEU A 272 -11.17 -12.21 -9.51
N ARG A 273 -10.89 -11.35 -8.55
CA ARG A 273 -10.50 -9.95 -8.80
C ARG A 273 -9.21 -9.86 -9.59
N TRP A 274 -8.21 -10.64 -9.22
CA TRP A 274 -6.94 -10.68 -9.94
C TRP A 274 -7.13 -11.19 -11.37
N SER A 275 -7.91 -12.26 -11.58
CA SER A 275 -8.21 -12.75 -12.92
C SER A 275 -8.98 -11.74 -13.77
N HIS A 276 -9.91 -10.98 -13.17
CA HIS A 276 -10.63 -9.91 -13.86
C HIS A 276 -9.66 -8.83 -14.36
N ALA A 277 -8.73 -8.39 -13.52
CA ALA A 277 -7.71 -7.43 -13.90
C ALA A 277 -6.83 -7.95 -15.06
N LEU A 278 -6.33 -9.18 -14.97
CA LEU A 278 -5.54 -9.82 -16.03
C LEU A 278 -6.27 -9.86 -17.38
N LEU A 279 -7.57 -10.21 -17.36
CA LEU A 279 -8.40 -10.30 -18.58
C LEU A 279 -8.72 -8.92 -19.17
N THR A 280 -9.07 -7.95 -18.34
CA THR A 280 -9.47 -6.62 -18.82
C THR A 280 -8.30 -5.75 -19.28
N GLU A 281 -7.10 -6.05 -18.82
CA GLU A 281 -5.89 -5.28 -19.14
C GLU A 281 -5.04 -5.89 -20.25
N GLY A 282 -5.46 -7.07 -20.76
CA GLY A 282 -4.73 -7.76 -21.83
C GLY A 282 -3.36 -8.31 -21.35
N GLU A 283 -3.19 -8.56 -20.05
CA GLU A 283 -1.97 -9.19 -19.50
C GLU A 283 -1.92 -10.69 -19.77
N VAL A 284 -3.02 -11.28 -20.26
CA VAL A 284 -3.15 -12.69 -20.64
C VAL A 284 -3.80 -12.81 -22.01
N ILE A 285 -3.43 -13.82 -22.77
CA ILE A 285 -3.97 -14.08 -24.10
C ILE A 285 -5.17 -15.03 -24.08
N SER A 286 -5.49 -15.62 -22.95
CA SER A 286 -6.62 -16.57 -22.83
C SER A 286 -7.23 -16.63 -21.44
N VAL A 287 -8.50 -17.01 -21.40
CA VAL A 287 -9.22 -17.30 -20.15
C VAL A 287 -8.58 -18.42 -19.35
N THR A 288 -8.03 -19.42 -20.04
CA THR A 288 -7.34 -20.56 -19.38
C THR A 288 -6.08 -20.10 -18.67
N GLU A 289 -5.30 -19.25 -19.30
CA GLU A 289 -4.09 -18.67 -18.72
C GLU A 289 -4.43 -17.83 -17.48
N ALA A 290 -5.44 -16.96 -17.57
CA ALA A 290 -5.91 -16.19 -16.42
C ALA A 290 -6.31 -17.08 -15.24
N ALA A 291 -7.08 -18.14 -15.50
CA ALA A 291 -7.52 -19.09 -14.46
C ALA A 291 -6.33 -19.78 -13.79
N GLN A 292 -5.36 -20.24 -14.57
CA GLN A 292 -4.17 -20.93 -14.06
C GLN A 292 -3.28 -19.99 -13.23
N MET A 293 -3.03 -18.77 -13.72
CA MET A 293 -2.21 -17.78 -13.01
C MET A 293 -2.75 -17.43 -11.62
N VAL A 294 -4.06 -17.48 -11.45
CA VAL A 294 -4.69 -17.17 -10.15
C VAL A 294 -5.03 -18.42 -9.33
N GLY A 295 -4.50 -19.59 -9.70
CA GLY A 295 -4.59 -20.81 -8.91
C GLY A 295 -5.90 -21.57 -9.01
N PHE A 296 -6.66 -21.47 -10.13
CA PHE A 296 -7.81 -22.32 -10.39
C PHE A 296 -7.39 -23.60 -11.15
N GLY A 297 -7.60 -24.76 -10.52
CA GLY A 297 -7.35 -26.06 -11.16
C GLY A 297 -8.42 -26.49 -12.18
N HIS A 298 -9.60 -25.84 -12.19
CA HIS A 298 -10.72 -26.21 -13.04
C HIS A 298 -11.38 -24.99 -13.71
N LEU A 299 -11.28 -24.91 -15.03
CA LEU A 299 -11.78 -23.79 -15.82
C LEU A 299 -13.31 -23.61 -15.70
N GLY A 300 -14.08 -24.70 -15.61
CA GLY A 300 -15.54 -24.63 -15.42
C GLY A 300 -15.95 -23.98 -14.11
N ARG A 301 -15.28 -24.34 -13.01
CA ARG A 301 -15.49 -23.71 -11.68
C ARG A 301 -15.08 -22.25 -11.69
N PHE A 302 -13.96 -21.94 -12.34
CA PHE A 302 -13.52 -20.56 -12.53
C PHE A 302 -14.58 -19.72 -13.26
N SER A 303 -15.03 -20.17 -14.44
CA SER A 303 -16.00 -19.44 -15.26
C SER A 303 -17.33 -19.21 -14.53
N GLN A 304 -17.81 -20.23 -13.80
CA GLN A 304 -19.02 -20.10 -12.99
C GLN A 304 -18.85 -19.08 -11.85
N ALA A 305 -17.75 -19.16 -11.11
CA ALA A 305 -17.47 -18.25 -10.00
C ALA A 305 -17.27 -16.81 -10.51
N PHE A 306 -16.55 -16.65 -11.61
CA PHE A 306 -16.30 -15.37 -12.25
C PHE A 306 -17.61 -14.71 -12.71
N SER A 307 -18.46 -15.45 -13.45
CA SER A 307 -19.74 -14.92 -13.93
C SER A 307 -20.69 -14.57 -12.77
N LYS A 308 -20.70 -15.39 -11.71
CA LYS A 308 -21.46 -15.09 -10.50
C LYS A 308 -20.99 -13.78 -9.82
N ARG A 309 -19.69 -13.51 -9.86
CA ARG A 309 -19.08 -12.34 -9.19
C ARG A 309 -19.22 -11.06 -9.98
N PHE A 310 -19.02 -11.12 -11.32
CA PHE A 310 -18.93 -9.93 -12.18
C PHE A 310 -20.10 -9.75 -13.15
N GLY A 311 -21.02 -10.72 -13.23
CA GLY A 311 -22.18 -10.63 -14.13
C GLY A 311 -21.88 -10.88 -15.62
N VAL A 312 -20.62 -11.14 -15.97
CA VAL A 312 -20.16 -11.37 -17.35
C VAL A 312 -19.32 -12.66 -17.42
N LEU A 313 -19.23 -13.26 -18.60
CA LEU A 313 -18.33 -14.42 -18.79
C LEU A 313 -16.87 -13.96 -18.85
N PRO A 314 -15.90 -14.78 -18.39
CA PRO A 314 -14.48 -14.45 -18.50
C PRO A 314 -14.03 -14.14 -19.93
N SER A 315 -14.61 -14.83 -20.94
CA SER A 315 -14.34 -14.57 -22.36
C SER A 315 -14.82 -13.20 -22.85
N GLN A 316 -15.84 -12.64 -22.21
CA GLN A 316 -16.33 -11.29 -22.50
C GLN A 316 -15.48 -10.20 -21.83
N ALA A 317 -14.80 -10.55 -20.74
CA ALA A 317 -13.89 -9.66 -20.07
C ALA A 317 -12.48 -9.64 -20.70
N LEU A 318 -12.14 -10.67 -21.50
CA LEU A 318 -10.84 -10.76 -22.18
C LEU A 318 -10.77 -9.67 -23.25
N ARG A 319 -9.80 -8.77 -23.08
CA ARG A 319 -9.43 -7.83 -24.14
C ARG A 319 -8.59 -8.53 -25.19
N PRO A 320 -8.90 -8.34 -26.49
CA PRO A 320 -8.11 -8.90 -27.58
C PRO A 320 -6.70 -8.30 -27.66
#